data_c78f9208f4652ab61af0661bb065c229
#
_entry.id   c78f9208f4652ab61af0661bb065c229
#
_cell.length_a   1.000
_cell.length_b   1.000
_cell.length_c   1.000
_cell.angle_alpha   90.00
_cell.angle_beta   90.00
_cell.angle_gamma   90.00
#
_symmetry.space_group_name_H-M   'P 1'
#
loop_
_entity.id
_entity.type
_entity.pdbx_description
1 polymer ?
#
loop_
_entity_poly.entity_id
_entity_poly.type
_entity_poly.pdbx_seq_one_letter_code
_entity_poly.pdbx_strand_id
1 'polypeptide(L)'
;RAVITPSGFIKSRHLDDKASVAALFGLIESIRREGWTPRHDLVFLISNYEEVGHGASWIPDGVNEMIAVDMGAMGDDLSCKETDVSICAKDSSGPYDYEMTTRLIELAKGLGIPHAVDIYPYYGSDASASLRGGHNIRAALIGPGVHASHAMERTHKLAVINTTRLLAAYVAD
;
A
#
# COMPACT_ATOMS: atom_id res chain seq x y z
N ARG A 1 -9.90 -10.00 18.56
CA ARG A 1 -9.89 -11.16 17.64
C ARG A 1 -10.42 -10.73 16.30
N ALA A 2 -9.75 -11.09 15.21
CA ALA A 2 -10.22 -10.78 13.85
C ALA A 2 -11.51 -11.59 13.56
N VAL A 3 -12.44 -10.94 12.86
CA VAL A 3 -13.69 -11.54 12.40
C VAL A 3 -13.77 -11.37 10.88
N ILE A 4 -14.01 -12.47 10.17
CA ILE A 4 -14.28 -12.45 8.73
C ILE A 4 -15.76 -12.75 8.54
N THR A 5 -16.47 -11.84 7.89
CA THR A 5 -17.91 -12.00 7.60
C THR A 5 -18.13 -12.90 6.38
N PRO A 6 -19.28 -13.54 6.24
CA PRO A 6 -19.63 -14.29 5.02
C PRO A 6 -19.55 -13.42 3.75
N SER A 7 -19.85 -12.12 3.85
CA SER A 7 -19.76 -11.15 2.75
C SER A 7 -18.34 -10.71 2.40
N GLY A 8 -17.32 -11.19 3.14
CA GLY A 8 -15.90 -10.93 2.85
C GLY A 8 -15.29 -9.74 3.57
N PHE A 9 -16.03 -9.05 4.44
CA PHE A 9 -15.43 -8.02 5.29
C PHE A 9 -14.59 -8.63 6.40
N ILE A 10 -13.47 -7.97 6.69
CA ILE A 10 -12.54 -8.29 7.76
C ILE A 10 -12.62 -7.17 8.79
N LYS A 11 -12.91 -7.51 10.03
CA LYS A 11 -12.98 -6.57 11.15
C LYS A 11 -11.96 -6.96 12.20
N SER A 12 -11.08 -6.04 12.53
CA SER A 12 -10.06 -6.23 13.57
C SER A 12 -9.51 -4.88 13.99
N ARG A 13 -8.77 -4.86 15.08
CA ARG A 13 -7.81 -3.80 15.35
C ARG A 13 -6.52 -4.09 14.58
N HIS A 14 -5.77 -3.04 14.26
CA HIS A 14 -4.46 -3.12 13.61
C HIS A 14 -4.49 -3.76 12.20
N LEU A 15 -5.58 -3.57 11.44
CA LEU A 15 -5.60 -3.79 9.99
C LEU A 15 -4.73 -2.74 9.29
N ASP A 16 -4.65 -1.59 9.86
CA ASP A 16 -3.61 -0.60 9.74
C ASP A 16 -2.43 -1.01 10.66
N ASP A 17 -1.32 -1.63 10.16
CA ASP A 17 -1.22 -1.92 8.72
C ASP A 17 -1.00 -3.42 8.42
N LYS A 18 -1.57 -4.31 9.20
CA LYS A 18 -1.46 -5.76 8.97
C LYS A 18 -2.17 -6.22 7.69
N ALA A 19 -3.14 -5.44 7.17
CA ALA A 19 -3.79 -5.75 5.90
C ALA A 19 -2.81 -5.64 4.73
N SER A 20 -1.96 -4.61 4.72
CA SER A 20 -0.93 -4.43 3.71
C SER A 20 0.20 -5.44 3.85
N VAL A 21 0.59 -5.78 5.09
CA VAL A 21 1.54 -6.88 5.33
C VAL A 21 1.00 -8.19 4.73
N ALA A 22 -0.30 -8.45 4.85
CA ALA A 22 -0.92 -9.62 4.22
C ALA A 22 -0.85 -9.55 2.68
N ALA A 23 -1.01 -8.36 2.08
CA ALA A 23 -0.85 -8.18 0.64
C ALA A 23 0.60 -8.43 0.18
N LEU A 24 1.60 -8.01 0.95
CA LEU A 24 3.01 -8.29 0.67
C LEU A 24 3.31 -9.79 0.73
N PHE A 25 2.82 -10.50 1.73
CA PHE A 25 2.94 -11.98 1.78
C PHE A 25 2.21 -12.65 0.63
N GLY A 26 1.07 -12.10 0.19
CA GLY A 26 0.36 -12.54 -1.01
C GLY A 26 1.23 -12.43 -2.26
N LEU A 27 1.97 -11.33 -2.42
CA LEU A 27 2.91 -11.16 -3.53
C LEU A 27 4.05 -12.19 -3.49
N ILE A 28 4.69 -12.37 -2.33
CA ILE A 28 5.75 -13.37 -2.14
C ILE A 28 5.24 -14.78 -2.51
N GLU A 29 4.04 -15.11 -2.07
CA GLU A 29 3.44 -16.43 -2.33
C GLU A 29 3.07 -16.60 -3.80
N SER A 30 2.62 -15.55 -4.50
CA SER A 30 2.37 -15.58 -5.95
C SER A 30 3.67 -15.86 -6.72
N ILE A 31 4.74 -15.12 -6.42
CA ILE A 31 6.05 -15.33 -7.03
C ILE A 31 6.50 -16.80 -6.82
N ARG A 32 6.37 -17.31 -5.60
CA ARG A 32 6.80 -18.67 -5.24
C ARG A 32 5.98 -19.77 -5.93
N ARG A 33 4.64 -19.63 -5.98
CA ARG A 33 3.74 -20.64 -6.53
C ARG A 33 3.70 -20.66 -8.04
N GLU A 34 3.70 -19.51 -8.65
CA GLU A 34 3.56 -19.35 -10.09
C GLU A 34 4.91 -19.40 -10.81
N GLY A 35 6.02 -19.29 -10.06
CA GLY A 35 7.37 -19.45 -10.56
C GLY A 35 7.83 -18.36 -11.52
N TRP A 36 7.20 -17.17 -11.49
CA TRP A 36 7.66 -16.03 -12.28
C TRP A 36 8.76 -15.25 -11.55
N THR A 37 9.57 -14.54 -12.29
CA THR A 37 10.67 -13.75 -11.75
C THR A 37 10.36 -12.26 -11.87
N PRO A 38 10.45 -11.49 -10.78
CA PRO A 38 10.35 -10.03 -10.85
C PRO A 38 11.44 -9.46 -11.77
N ARG A 39 11.15 -8.32 -12.40
CA ARG A 39 12.09 -7.65 -13.30
C ARG A 39 13.32 -7.08 -12.58
N HIS A 40 13.13 -6.71 -11.31
CA HIS A 40 14.15 -6.13 -10.45
C HIS A 40 14.27 -6.91 -9.15
N ASP A 41 15.38 -6.73 -8.45
CA ASP A 41 15.53 -7.23 -7.10
C ASP A 41 14.49 -6.58 -6.18
N LEU A 42 13.81 -7.38 -5.37
CA LEU A 42 12.79 -6.91 -4.44
C LEU A 42 13.28 -7.02 -3.01
N VAL A 43 13.10 -5.95 -2.27
CA VAL A 43 13.30 -5.92 -0.82
C VAL A 43 11.94 -5.73 -0.16
N PHE A 44 11.55 -6.66 0.71
CA PHE A 44 10.37 -6.55 1.55
C PHE A 44 10.79 -6.06 2.93
N LEU A 45 10.49 -4.81 3.23
CA LEU A 45 10.76 -4.20 4.52
C LEU A 45 9.47 -4.10 5.32
N ILE A 46 9.41 -4.80 6.46
CA ILE A 46 8.34 -4.64 7.44
C ILE A 46 8.93 -3.84 8.59
N SER A 47 8.56 -2.58 8.67
CA SER A 47 9.13 -1.66 9.64
C SER A 47 8.47 -1.76 11.01
N ASN A 48 9.19 -1.30 12.02
CA ASN A 48 8.63 -0.87 13.29
C ASN A 48 8.63 0.68 13.33
N TYR A 49 7.85 1.29 14.21
CA TYR A 49 7.76 2.75 14.38
C TYR A 49 7.19 3.52 13.18
N GLU A 50 6.46 2.85 12.27
CA GLU A 50 5.74 3.55 11.21
C GLU A 50 4.74 4.55 11.81
N GLU A 51 3.92 4.11 12.78
CA GLU A 51 2.86 4.87 13.46
C GLU A 51 3.36 6.11 14.23
N VAL A 52 4.64 6.24 14.41
CA VAL A 52 5.29 7.40 15.02
C VAL A 52 6.21 8.14 14.03
N GLY A 53 6.08 7.84 12.74
CA GLY A 53 6.59 8.64 11.63
C GLY A 53 8.06 8.45 11.27
N HIS A 54 8.70 7.34 11.67
CA HIS A 54 10.11 7.09 11.33
C HIS A 54 10.49 5.63 11.07
N GLY A 55 9.51 4.76 10.75
CA GLY A 55 9.74 3.34 10.52
C GLY A 55 10.77 3.03 9.46
N ALA A 56 10.69 3.70 8.32
CA ALA A 56 11.63 3.56 7.21
C ALA A 56 12.58 4.77 7.07
N SER A 57 12.98 5.40 8.17
CA SER A 57 14.06 6.40 8.15
C SER A 57 15.40 5.83 7.72
N TRP A 58 15.54 4.51 7.78
CA TRP A 58 16.62 3.74 7.19
C TRP A 58 16.05 2.70 6.22
N ILE A 59 16.68 2.58 5.06
CA ILE A 59 16.42 1.54 4.07
C ILE A 59 17.73 0.94 3.60
N PRO A 60 17.75 -0.29 3.07
CA PRO A 60 18.95 -0.90 2.50
C PRO A 60 19.58 -0.06 1.39
N ASP A 61 20.90 -0.13 1.28
CA ASP A 61 21.62 0.50 0.17
C ASP A 61 21.20 -0.10 -1.17
N GLY A 62 21.21 0.73 -2.22
CA GLY A 62 20.89 0.31 -3.58
C GLY A 62 19.40 0.33 -3.94
N VAL A 63 18.52 0.65 -3.00
CA VAL A 63 17.10 0.87 -3.29
C VAL A 63 16.94 2.17 -4.08
N ASN A 64 16.27 2.11 -5.23
CA ASN A 64 16.00 3.26 -6.09
C ASN A 64 14.53 3.66 -6.11
N GLU A 65 13.63 2.71 -5.86
CA GLU A 65 12.18 2.92 -5.79
C GLU A 65 11.63 2.29 -4.52
N MET A 66 10.67 2.96 -3.91
CA MET A 66 9.97 2.46 -2.75
C MET A 66 8.46 2.62 -2.94
N ILE A 67 7.72 1.55 -2.80
CA ILE A 67 6.27 1.59 -2.66
C ILE A 67 5.96 1.31 -1.19
N ALA A 68 5.50 2.32 -0.46
CA ALA A 68 4.85 2.06 0.80
C ALA A 68 3.51 1.36 0.51
N VAL A 69 3.31 0.23 1.17
CA VAL A 69 2.04 -0.49 1.11
C VAL A 69 1.38 -0.26 2.46
N ASP A 70 0.45 0.68 2.48
CA ASP A 70 -0.16 1.19 3.70
C ASP A 70 -1.65 1.44 3.44
N MET A 71 -2.46 1.49 4.47
CA MET A 71 -3.91 1.54 4.32
C MET A 71 -4.39 2.77 3.55
N GLY A 72 -5.45 2.60 2.76
CA GLY A 72 -6.21 3.71 2.17
C GLY A 72 -7.19 4.30 3.16
N ALA A 73 -7.02 5.57 3.52
CA ALA A 73 -7.95 6.26 4.39
C ALA A 73 -9.33 6.44 3.72
N MET A 74 -10.36 6.49 4.54
CA MET A 74 -11.74 6.67 4.12
C MET A 74 -12.40 7.80 4.92
N GLY A 75 -13.17 8.63 4.25
CA GLY A 75 -13.87 9.76 4.85
C GLY A 75 -14.75 10.48 3.83
N ASP A 76 -15.46 11.51 4.28
CA ASP A 76 -16.44 12.22 3.45
C ASP A 76 -15.80 12.91 2.24
N ASP A 77 -14.55 13.35 2.36
CA ASP A 77 -13.80 14.02 1.30
C ASP A 77 -12.88 13.05 0.52
N LEU A 78 -13.00 11.73 0.72
CA LEU A 78 -12.18 10.70 0.09
C LEU A 78 -13.02 9.77 -0.77
N SER A 79 -12.42 9.24 -1.83
CA SER A 79 -13.10 8.39 -2.81
C SER A 79 -12.97 6.90 -2.52
N CYS A 80 -11.95 6.51 -1.74
CA CYS A 80 -11.63 5.12 -1.45
C CYS A 80 -12.73 4.42 -0.64
N LYS A 81 -12.97 3.16 -0.98
CA LYS A 81 -13.90 2.26 -0.27
C LYS A 81 -13.14 1.04 0.26
N GLU A 82 -13.77 0.29 1.18
CA GLU A 82 -13.15 -0.92 1.74
C GLU A 82 -12.85 -2.01 0.70
N THR A 83 -13.42 -1.93 -0.47
CA THR A 83 -13.21 -2.89 -1.58
C THR A 83 -12.13 -2.45 -2.55
N ASP A 84 -11.67 -1.21 -2.45
CA ASP A 84 -10.82 -0.58 -3.43
C ASP A 84 -9.34 -0.63 -3.01
N VAL A 85 -8.47 -0.47 -3.99
CA VAL A 85 -7.07 -0.14 -3.75
C VAL A 85 -6.95 1.38 -3.73
N SER A 86 -6.39 1.93 -2.67
CA SER A 86 -5.99 3.33 -2.62
C SER A 86 -4.67 3.50 -3.37
N ILE A 87 -4.60 4.54 -4.18
CA ILE A 87 -3.36 5.06 -4.78
C ILE A 87 -3.24 6.51 -4.33
N CYS A 88 -2.29 6.80 -3.45
CA CYS A 88 -2.14 8.13 -2.90
C CYS A 88 -1.31 9.01 -3.84
N ALA A 89 -1.89 10.11 -4.32
CA ALA A 89 -1.18 11.06 -5.16
C ALA A 89 -0.30 12.01 -4.35
N LYS A 90 -0.70 12.32 -3.11
CA LYS A 90 -0.02 13.25 -2.22
C LYS A 90 -0.42 12.98 -0.77
N ASP A 91 0.54 13.01 0.12
CA ASP A 91 0.29 13.04 1.56
C ASP A 91 0.68 14.39 2.20
N SER A 92 0.73 14.45 3.54
CA SER A 92 1.11 15.66 4.29
C SER A 92 2.54 16.12 4.01
N SER A 93 3.42 15.25 3.53
CA SER A 93 4.82 15.54 3.23
C SER A 93 5.05 16.10 1.83
N GLY A 94 4.11 15.88 0.91
CA GLY A 94 4.20 16.33 -0.47
C GLY A 94 3.68 15.31 -1.48
N PRO A 95 3.82 15.59 -2.78
CA PRO A 95 3.42 14.67 -3.83
C PRO A 95 4.37 13.44 -3.87
N TYR A 96 3.81 12.30 -4.20
CA TYR A 96 4.55 11.10 -4.58
C TYR A 96 5.09 11.22 -6.00
N ASP A 97 5.99 10.32 -6.39
CA ASP A 97 6.57 10.32 -7.74
C ASP A 97 5.47 10.18 -8.80
N TYR A 98 5.47 11.10 -9.76
CA TYR A 98 4.41 11.21 -10.77
C TYR A 98 4.39 9.99 -11.70
N GLU A 99 5.56 9.51 -12.13
CA GLU A 99 5.66 8.39 -13.08
C GLU A 99 5.22 7.08 -12.40
N MET A 100 5.70 6.82 -11.17
CA MET A 100 5.29 5.64 -10.41
C MET A 100 3.78 5.65 -10.14
N THR A 101 3.24 6.78 -9.69
CA THR A 101 1.80 6.93 -9.41
C THR A 101 0.98 6.75 -10.68
N THR A 102 1.38 7.35 -11.80
CA THR A 102 0.70 7.21 -13.10
C THR A 102 0.74 5.75 -13.55
N ARG A 103 1.89 5.09 -13.43
CA ARG A 103 2.04 3.67 -13.80
C ARG A 103 1.13 2.77 -12.98
N LEU A 104 1.03 2.98 -11.68
CA LEU A 104 0.11 2.23 -10.80
C LEU A 104 -1.35 2.42 -11.21
N ILE A 105 -1.76 3.65 -11.56
CA ILE A 105 -3.11 3.96 -12.04
C ILE A 105 -3.39 3.25 -13.37
N GLU A 106 -2.46 3.28 -14.31
CA GLU A 106 -2.60 2.62 -15.62
C GLU A 106 -2.73 1.11 -15.46
N LEU A 107 -1.89 0.49 -14.63
CA LEU A 107 -1.97 -0.94 -14.32
C LEU A 107 -3.30 -1.30 -13.65
N ALA A 108 -3.76 -0.52 -12.68
CA ALA A 108 -5.04 -0.75 -12.03
C ALA A 108 -6.21 -0.70 -13.03
N LYS A 109 -6.21 0.30 -13.94
CA LYS A 109 -7.19 0.42 -15.03
C LYS A 109 -7.11 -0.77 -15.99
N GLY A 110 -5.92 -1.14 -16.43
CA GLY A 110 -5.72 -2.24 -17.38
C GLY A 110 -6.15 -3.60 -16.83
N LEU A 111 -6.01 -3.80 -15.53
CA LEU A 111 -6.41 -5.03 -14.84
C LEU A 111 -7.86 -5.01 -14.34
N GLY A 112 -8.60 -3.91 -14.53
CA GLY A 112 -9.94 -3.73 -14.00
C GLY A 112 -10.01 -3.78 -12.45
N ILE A 113 -8.96 -3.31 -11.79
CA ILE A 113 -8.89 -3.26 -10.33
C ILE A 113 -9.67 -2.02 -9.85
N PRO A 114 -10.70 -2.19 -8.99
CA PRO A 114 -11.33 -1.06 -8.30
C PRO A 114 -10.29 -0.29 -7.49
N HIS A 115 -10.17 1.00 -7.77
CA HIS A 115 -9.17 1.86 -7.12
C HIS A 115 -9.68 3.28 -6.97
N ALA A 116 -9.11 4.00 -6.03
CA ALA A 116 -9.30 5.42 -5.83
C ALA A 116 -7.94 6.13 -5.84
N VAL A 117 -7.93 7.35 -6.37
CA VAL A 117 -6.75 8.23 -6.32
C VAL A 117 -7.12 9.41 -5.43
N ASP A 118 -6.52 9.45 -4.26
CA ASP A 118 -6.86 10.43 -3.22
C ASP A 118 -5.62 11.20 -2.72
N ILE A 119 -5.88 12.26 -1.97
CA ILE A 119 -4.89 13.10 -1.28
C ILE A 119 -5.14 13.01 0.22
N TYR A 120 -4.09 12.80 1.00
CA TYR A 120 -4.16 12.66 2.45
C TYR A 120 -3.43 13.81 3.17
N PRO A 121 -4.10 14.92 3.52
CA PRO A 121 -3.44 16.09 4.09
C PRO A 121 -2.90 15.89 5.52
N TYR A 122 -3.38 14.87 6.22
CA TYR A 122 -3.00 14.59 7.63
C TYR A 122 -2.40 13.19 7.81
N TYR A 123 -1.85 12.64 6.77
CA TYR A 123 -1.33 11.29 6.68
C TYR A 123 0.13 11.32 6.25
N GLY A 124 0.94 10.42 6.74
CA GLY A 124 2.31 10.15 6.27
C GLY A 124 2.49 8.67 6.07
N SER A 125 3.59 8.26 5.49
CA SER A 125 3.93 6.85 5.27
C SER A 125 5.41 6.61 5.46
N ASP A 126 5.81 5.36 5.50
CA ASP A 126 7.21 4.95 5.50
C ASP A 126 7.98 5.50 4.29
N ALA A 127 7.34 5.62 3.12
CA ALA A 127 7.99 6.23 1.96
C ALA A 127 8.31 7.70 2.19
N SER A 128 7.38 8.48 2.75
CA SER A 128 7.64 9.87 3.12
C SER A 128 8.65 10.00 4.28
N ALA A 129 8.71 9.04 5.19
CA ALA A 129 9.73 8.97 6.24
C ALA A 129 11.12 8.74 5.64
N SER A 130 11.28 7.84 4.67
CA SER A 130 12.52 7.61 3.93
C SER A 130 13.02 8.85 3.23
N LEU A 131 12.15 9.57 2.52
CA LEU A 131 12.52 10.81 1.84
C LEU A 131 13.00 11.88 2.84
N ARG A 132 12.32 12.03 3.98
CA ARG A 132 12.78 12.92 5.08
C ARG A 132 14.08 12.45 5.71
N GLY A 133 14.34 11.15 5.71
CA GLY A 133 15.61 10.54 6.14
C GLY A 133 16.80 10.83 5.24
N GLY A 134 16.56 11.47 4.08
CA GLY A 134 17.61 11.87 3.15
C GLY A 134 17.90 10.84 2.06
N HIS A 135 17.07 9.81 1.92
CA HIS A 135 17.23 8.84 0.85
C HIS A 135 16.76 9.41 -0.51
N ASN A 136 17.62 9.36 -1.52
CA ASN A 136 17.32 9.83 -2.87
C ASN A 136 16.66 8.72 -3.69
N ILE A 137 15.39 8.47 -3.43
CA ILE A 137 14.58 7.42 -4.07
C ILE A 137 13.33 8.01 -4.71
N ARG A 138 12.75 7.30 -5.66
CA ARG A 138 11.38 7.55 -6.10
C ARG A 138 10.42 6.82 -5.19
N ALA A 139 9.31 7.46 -4.83
CA ALA A 139 8.39 6.91 -3.83
C ALA A 139 6.93 6.95 -4.30
N ALA A 140 6.20 5.90 -3.99
CA ALA A 140 4.75 5.81 -4.18
C ALA A 140 4.09 5.21 -2.93
N LEU A 141 2.77 5.35 -2.84
CA LEU A 141 1.97 4.81 -1.75
C LEU A 141 0.68 4.21 -2.30
N ILE A 142 0.46 2.94 -1.99
CA ILE A 142 -0.78 2.22 -2.29
C ILE A 142 -1.19 1.33 -1.13
N GLY A 143 -2.44 0.90 -1.11
CA GLY A 143 -2.86 -0.16 -0.19
C GLY A 143 -4.35 -0.40 -0.15
N PRO A 144 -4.81 -1.36 0.65
CA PRO A 144 -6.23 -1.66 0.77
C PRO A 144 -6.98 -0.56 1.50
N GLY A 145 -8.21 -0.25 1.06
CA GLY A 145 -9.08 0.65 1.80
C GLY A 145 -9.41 0.11 3.18
N VAL A 146 -9.16 0.89 4.23
CA VAL A 146 -9.44 0.54 5.63
C VAL A 146 -10.27 1.65 6.27
N HIS A 147 -11.42 1.28 6.80
CA HIS A 147 -12.29 2.18 7.54
C HIS A 147 -11.94 2.19 9.03
N ALA A 148 -12.07 3.35 9.67
CA ALA A 148 -11.85 3.57 11.10
C ALA A 148 -10.43 3.20 11.58
N SER A 149 -9.39 3.58 10.80
CA SER A 149 -7.99 3.46 11.19
C SER A 149 -7.76 3.98 12.61
N HIS A 150 -6.88 3.30 13.35
CA HIS A 150 -6.57 3.49 14.77
C HIS A 150 -7.71 3.16 15.76
N ALA A 151 -8.80 2.54 15.27
CA ALA A 151 -9.93 2.11 16.12
C ALA A 151 -10.27 0.63 15.89
N MET A 152 -11.56 0.29 15.81
CA MET A 152 -12.02 -1.04 15.36
C MET A 152 -12.21 -1.00 13.86
N GLU A 153 -11.22 -1.44 13.15
CA GLU A 153 -11.06 -1.27 11.72
C GLU A 153 -11.85 -2.29 10.90
N ARG A 154 -12.10 -1.91 9.65
CA ARG A 154 -12.77 -2.76 8.69
C ARG A 154 -12.17 -2.57 7.29
N THR A 155 -11.86 -3.67 6.64
CA THR A 155 -11.51 -3.73 5.22
C THR A 155 -12.26 -4.88 4.56
N HIS A 156 -12.08 -5.06 3.27
CA HIS A 156 -12.65 -6.18 2.54
C HIS A 156 -11.53 -7.01 1.91
N LYS A 157 -11.70 -8.34 1.88
CA LYS A 157 -10.72 -9.26 1.29
C LYS A 157 -10.35 -8.89 -0.16
N LEU A 158 -11.29 -8.31 -0.93
CA LEU A 158 -11.02 -7.89 -2.31
C LEU A 158 -9.98 -6.77 -2.39
N ALA A 159 -9.98 -5.81 -1.46
CA ALA A 159 -8.98 -4.76 -1.43
C ALA A 159 -7.58 -5.34 -1.21
N VAL A 160 -7.43 -6.25 -0.26
CA VAL A 160 -6.14 -6.92 0.03
C VAL A 160 -5.66 -7.73 -1.19
N ILE A 161 -6.55 -8.54 -1.80
CA ILE A 161 -6.24 -9.31 -3.01
C ILE A 161 -5.86 -8.40 -4.17
N ASN A 162 -6.61 -7.33 -4.38
CA ASN A 162 -6.35 -6.39 -5.48
C ASN A 162 -5.09 -5.58 -5.26
N THR A 163 -4.72 -5.24 -4.02
CA THR A 163 -3.42 -4.65 -3.70
C THR A 163 -2.29 -5.60 -4.07
N THR A 164 -2.40 -6.89 -3.72
CA THR A 164 -1.44 -7.93 -4.16
C THR A 164 -1.33 -7.99 -5.68
N ARG A 165 -2.47 -8.00 -6.39
CA ARG A 165 -2.49 -8.06 -7.86
C ARG A 165 -1.84 -6.85 -8.51
N LEU A 166 -2.08 -5.65 -7.96
CA LEU A 166 -1.48 -4.43 -8.47
C LEU A 166 0.04 -4.41 -8.23
N LEU A 167 0.49 -4.82 -7.05
CA LEU A 167 1.91 -4.97 -6.74
C LEU A 167 2.57 -5.99 -7.68
N ALA A 168 1.95 -7.16 -7.88
CA ALA A 168 2.47 -8.19 -8.78
C ALA A 168 2.63 -7.66 -10.22
N ALA A 169 1.64 -6.93 -10.71
CA ALA A 169 1.71 -6.32 -12.03
C ALA A 169 2.83 -5.26 -12.12
N TYR A 170 3.00 -4.45 -11.08
CA TYR A 170 4.05 -3.42 -11.07
C TYR A 170 5.45 -4.02 -11.09
N VAL A 171 5.71 -5.05 -10.29
CA VAL A 171 7.06 -5.63 -10.19
C VAL A 171 7.40 -6.63 -11.31
N ALA A 172 6.39 -7.08 -12.08
CA ALA A 172 6.58 -7.92 -13.26
C ALA A 172 6.87 -7.12 -14.54
N ASP A 173 6.52 -5.83 -14.55
CA ASP A 173 6.66 -4.92 -15.68
C ASP A 173 8.05 -4.31 -15.74
#